data_023e0a213b469243bb95085f2be63fae
#
_entry.id   023e0a213b469243bb95085f2be63fae
#
_cell.length_a   1.000
_cell.length_b   1.000
_cell.length_c   1.000
_cell.angle_alpha   90.00
_cell.angle_beta   90.00
_cell.angle_gamma   90.00
#
_symmetry.space_group_name_H-M   'P 1'
#
loop_
_entity.id
_entity.type
_entity.pdbx_description
1 polymer ?
#
loop_
_entity_poly.entity_id
_entity_poly.type
_entity_poly.pdbx_seq_one_letter_code
_entity_poly.pdbx_strand_id
1 'polypeptide(L)'
;AMAAEANTISVRGIAKQEVAPDMAYLTLGISVKGDTAESVRTQVAEVSQKVRRALLGMAISENNIQSSSYNLYPDYENVNGKNKQKGYALNTTLRIKVDDLKKLGDIIDKTVQEGVTNVNQVSFALSEESNVHRQLLAAAVDNARAKAAIVANAGGRNLGEMLSADISDYNGETMVAAGTNYKRSLAADVAAPTQLMPGTLKIDASVE
;
A
#
# COMPACT_ATOMS: atom_id res chain seq x y z
N ALA A 1 -38.34 0.47 -42.64
CA ALA A 1 -38.78 0.61 -41.26
C ALA A 1 -37.70 1.39 -40.53
N MET A 2 -37.98 2.66 -40.19
CA MET A 2 -37.05 3.45 -39.33
C MET A 2 -37.15 2.84 -37.92
N ALA A 3 -36.04 2.41 -37.40
CA ALA A 3 -35.98 2.04 -35.98
C ALA A 3 -36.31 3.30 -35.17
N ALA A 4 -37.31 3.21 -34.30
CA ALA A 4 -37.61 4.28 -33.37
C ALA A 4 -36.38 4.48 -32.50
N GLU A 5 -35.82 5.70 -32.51
CA GLU A 5 -34.75 6.03 -31.57
C GLU A 5 -35.27 5.78 -30.15
N ALA A 6 -34.61 4.89 -29.44
CA ALA A 6 -34.95 4.61 -28.05
C ALA A 6 -34.71 5.88 -27.23
N ASN A 7 -35.73 6.36 -26.51
CA ASN A 7 -35.56 7.47 -25.57
C ASN A 7 -34.75 6.93 -24.38
N THR A 8 -33.48 7.29 -24.33
CA THR A 8 -32.54 6.85 -23.30
C THR A 8 -32.13 7.98 -22.37
N ILE A 9 -31.79 7.62 -21.15
CA ILE A 9 -31.19 8.52 -20.16
C ILE A 9 -29.82 7.94 -19.81
N SER A 10 -28.76 8.72 -19.95
CA SER A 10 -27.42 8.39 -19.49
C SER A 10 -27.12 9.17 -18.21
N VAL A 11 -26.71 8.49 -17.17
CA VAL A 11 -26.40 9.08 -15.86
C VAL A 11 -25.20 8.38 -15.24
N ARG A 12 -24.39 9.15 -14.53
CA ARG A 12 -23.30 8.61 -13.73
C ARG A 12 -23.68 8.48 -12.27
N GLY A 13 -23.55 7.27 -11.73
CA GLY A 13 -23.67 6.98 -10.31
C GLY A 13 -22.31 6.92 -9.63
N ILE A 14 -22.23 7.45 -8.42
CA ILE A 14 -20.99 7.46 -7.62
C ILE A 14 -21.34 7.04 -6.19
N ALA A 15 -20.52 6.16 -5.61
CA ALA A 15 -20.54 5.87 -4.19
C ALA A 15 -19.15 6.00 -3.61
N LYS A 16 -19.04 6.49 -2.37
CA LYS A 16 -17.78 6.70 -1.65
C LYS A 16 -17.92 6.23 -0.22
N GLN A 17 -16.86 5.67 0.32
CA GLN A 17 -16.79 5.25 1.71
C GLN A 17 -15.41 5.52 2.30
N GLU A 18 -15.37 5.94 3.56
CA GLU A 18 -14.14 5.98 4.36
C GLU A 18 -14.12 4.75 5.27
N VAL A 19 -13.01 4.00 5.23
CA VAL A 19 -12.84 2.75 5.98
C VAL A 19 -11.50 2.78 6.70
N ALA A 20 -11.48 2.36 7.96
CA ALA A 20 -10.22 2.17 8.68
C ALA A 20 -9.46 0.97 8.07
N PRO A 21 -8.15 1.10 7.81
CA PRO A 21 -7.34 -0.03 7.36
C PRO A 21 -7.25 -1.10 8.44
N ASP A 22 -7.16 -2.35 8.03
CA ASP A 22 -7.02 -3.52 8.91
C ASP A 22 -5.72 -4.29 8.72
N MET A 23 -4.94 -3.94 7.69
CA MET A 23 -3.62 -4.51 7.42
C MET A 23 -2.65 -3.45 6.90
N ALA A 24 -1.36 -3.80 6.84
CA ALA A 24 -0.33 -2.97 6.23
C ALA A 24 0.68 -3.80 5.46
N TYR A 25 1.30 -3.16 4.48
CA TYR A 25 2.54 -3.61 3.85
C TYR A 25 3.70 -2.79 4.37
N LEU A 26 4.72 -3.47 4.87
CA LEU A 26 5.94 -2.88 5.37
C LEU A 26 7.08 -3.21 4.41
N THR A 27 7.80 -2.20 3.94
CA THR A 27 8.96 -2.37 3.08
C THR A 27 10.21 -2.00 3.84
N LEU A 28 11.04 -3.01 4.12
CA LEU A 28 12.30 -2.89 4.87
C LEU A 28 13.49 -3.00 3.93
N GLY A 29 14.50 -2.18 4.17
CA GLY A 29 15.76 -2.21 3.43
C GLY A 29 16.92 -2.71 4.30
N ILE A 30 17.79 -3.51 3.70
CA ILE A 30 19.08 -3.92 4.26
C ILE A 30 20.14 -3.45 3.29
N SER A 31 21.01 -2.53 3.74
CA SER A 31 22.12 -1.98 2.96
C SER A 31 23.42 -2.27 3.66
N VAL A 32 24.36 -2.90 2.95
CA VAL A 32 25.68 -3.24 3.46
C VAL A 32 26.75 -2.79 2.47
N LYS A 33 27.85 -2.22 2.98
CA LYS A 33 29.06 -1.91 2.22
C LYS A 33 30.23 -2.72 2.78
N GLY A 34 31.15 -3.12 1.93
CA GLY A 34 32.33 -3.88 2.32
C GLY A 34 33.35 -3.98 1.19
N ASP A 35 34.50 -4.55 1.50
CA ASP A 35 35.64 -4.57 0.58
C ASP A 35 35.46 -5.53 -0.59
N THR A 36 34.72 -6.62 -0.40
CA THR A 36 34.50 -7.64 -1.42
C THR A 36 33.02 -7.94 -1.63
N ALA A 37 32.66 -8.35 -2.83
CA ALA A 37 31.30 -8.78 -3.16
C ALA A 37 30.84 -9.96 -2.29
N GLU A 38 31.74 -10.89 -1.96
CA GLU A 38 31.45 -12.04 -1.10
C GLU A 38 31.13 -11.60 0.33
N SER A 39 31.92 -10.67 0.89
CA SER A 39 31.71 -10.14 2.24
C SER A 39 30.33 -9.50 2.39
N VAL A 40 29.95 -8.58 1.48
CA VAL A 40 28.66 -7.91 1.56
C VAL A 40 27.49 -8.87 1.35
N ARG A 41 27.64 -9.86 0.46
CA ARG A 41 26.65 -10.90 0.25
C ARG A 41 26.42 -11.75 1.50
N THR A 42 27.49 -12.16 2.17
CA THR A 42 27.41 -12.95 3.40
C THR A 42 26.74 -12.16 4.52
N GLN A 43 27.12 -10.91 4.73
CA GLN A 43 26.53 -10.06 5.75
C GLN A 43 25.02 -9.82 5.53
N VAL A 44 24.62 -9.55 4.28
CA VAL A 44 23.19 -9.38 3.95
C VAL A 44 22.43 -10.68 4.17
N ALA A 45 22.99 -11.84 3.83
CA ALA A 45 22.36 -13.13 4.06
C ALA A 45 22.15 -13.40 5.57
N GLU A 46 23.13 -13.09 6.41
CA GLU A 46 23.02 -13.22 7.87
C GLU A 46 21.95 -12.33 8.46
N VAL A 47 21.92 -11.05 8.08
CA VAL A 47 20.89 -10.11 8.53
C VAL A 47 19.51 -10.53 8.06
N SER A 48 19.38 -10.92 6.79
CA SER A 48 18.11 -11.39 6.23
C SER A 48 17.56 -12.61 6.97
N GLN A 49 18.43 -13.54 7.35
CA GLN A 49 18.02 -14.70 8.14
C GLN A 49 17.61 -14.35 9.57
N LYS A 50 18.29 -13.40 10.22
CA LYS A 50 17.90 -12.90 11.55
C LYS A 50 16.54 -12.21 11.50
N VAL A 51 16.34 -11.33 10.53
CA VAL A 51 15.07 -10.63 10.31
C VAL A 51 13.95 -11.61 10.04
N ARG A 52 14.17 -12.60 9.15
CA ARG A 52 13.17 -13.63 8.84
C ARG A 52 12.78 -14.42 10.10
N ARG A 53 13.76 -14.89 10.89
CA ARG A 53 13.49 -15.61 12.15
C ARG A 53 12.71 -14.75 13.14
N ALA A 54 13.05 -13.47 13.27
CA ALA A 54 12.34 -12.54 14.13
C ALA A 54 10.88 -12.39 13.71
N LEU A 55 10.61 -12.20 12.41
CA LEU A 55 9.27 -12.09 11.85
C LEU A 55 8.43 -13.35 12.09
N LEU A 56 9.00 -14.53 11.84
CA LEU A 56 8.33 -15.81 12.13
C LEU A 56 8.02 -15.96 13.62
N GLY A 57 8.93 -15.54 14.49
CA GLY A 57 8.74 -15.52 15.95
C GLY A 57 7.63 -14.57 16.41
N MET A 58 7.31 -13.55 15.61
CA MET A 58 6.19 -12.61 15.85
C MET A 58 4.89 -13.06 15.17
N ALA A 59 4.82 -14.29 14.71
CA ALA A 59 3.68 -14.91 14.03
C ALA A 59 3.35 -14.27 12.66
N ILE A 60 4.34 -13.73 11.97
CA ILE A 60 4.22 -13.39 10.55
C ILE A 60 4.42 -14.67 9.74
N SER A 61 3.45 -14.99 8.89
CA SER A 61 3.53 -16.16 8.01
C SER A 61 4.68 -16.01 6.99
N GLU A 62 5.34 -17.10 6.66
CA GLU A 62 6.37 -17.16 5.62
C GLU A 62 5.89 -16.56 4.29
N ASN A 63 4.64 -16.85 3.90
CA ASN A 63 4.04 -16.36 2.67
C ASN A 63 3.85 -14.83 2.66
N ASN A 64 3.90 -14.20 3.82
CA ASN A 64 3.79 -12.75 3.99
C ASN A 64 5.15 -12.04 3.96
N ILE A 65 6.25 -12.77 3.76
CA ILE A 65 7.62 -12.25 3.70
C ILE A 65 8.17 -12.47 2.30
N GLN A 66 8.43 -11.41 1.55
CA GLN A 66 8.90 -11.48 0.17
C GLN A 66 10.10 -10.57 -0.05
N SER A 67 11.10 -11.06 -0.78
CA SER A 67 12.17 -10.21 -1.30
C SER A 67 11.68 -9.50 -2.56
N SER A 68 11.79 -8.17 -2.60
CA SER A 68 11.33 -7.36 -3.73
C SER A 68 12.46 -6.78 -4.58
N SER A 69 13.66 -6.69 -4.05
CA SER A 69 14.85 -6.28 -4.79
C SER A 69 16.12 -6.89 -4.20
N TYR A 70 17.15 -7.03 -5.03
CA TYR A 70 18.48 -7.47 -4.63
C TYR A 70 19.50 -6.90 -5.61
N ASN A 71 20.28 -5.91 -5.17
CA ASN A 71 21.20 -5.17 -6.03
C ASN A 71 22.60 -5.16 -5.41
N LEU A 72 23.54 -5.77 -6.10
CA LEU A 72 24.97 -5.76 -5.78
C LEU A 72 25.72 -4.95 -6.84
N TYR A 73 26.50 -3.99 -6.40
CA TYR A 73 27.25 -3.12 -7.31
C TYR A 73 28.57 -2.63 -6.69
N PRO A 74 29.59 -2.26 -7.52
CA PRO A 74 30.79 -1.64 -7.03
C PRO A 74 30.50 -0.29 -6.37
N ASP A 75 31.12 -0.04 -5.21
CA ASP A 75 31.09 1.25 -4.52
C ASP A 75 32.34 2.08 -4.90
N TYR A 76 32.13 3.35 -5.24
CA TYR A 76 33.19 4.24 -5.68
C TYR A 76 33.30 5.45 -4.75
N GLU A 77 34.54 5.92 -4.55
CA GLU A 77 34.80 7.19 -3.90
C GLU A 77 35.56 8.15 -4.85
N ASN A 78 35.30 9.43 -4.70
CA ASN A 78 36.05 10.43 -5.45
C ASN A 78 37.32 10.81 -4.66
N VAL A 79 38.48 10.47 -5.23
CA VAL A 79 39.79 10.82 -4.68
C VAL A 79 40.47 11.75 -5.67
N ASN A 80 40.67 13.01 -5.29
CA ASN A 80 41.34 14.04 -6.11
C ASN A 80 40.77 14.18 -7.53
N GLY A 81 39.40 14.15 -7.66
CA GLY A 81 38.71 14.28 -8.94
C GLY A 81 38.64 13.01 -9.77
N LYS A 82 39.16 11.89 -9.26
CA LYS A 82 39.06 10.56 -9.94
C LYS A 82 38.21 9.62 -9.13
N ASN A 83 37.29 8.92 -9.82
CA ASN A 83 36.51 7.87 -9.19
C ASN A 83 37.36 6.60 -9.03
N LYS A 84 37.54 6.17 -7.78
CA LYS A 84 38.28 4.95 -7.43
C LYS A 84 37.32 3.99 -6.77
N GLN A 85 37.33 2.72 -7.20
CA GLN A 85 36.54 1.68 -6.54
C GLN A 85 37.08 1.49 -5.10
N LYS A 86 36.15 1.63 -4.14
CA LYS A 86 36.40 1.46 -2.71
C LYS A 86 36.04 0.08 -2.20
N GLY A 87 35.10 -0.60 -2.86
CA GLY A 87 34.57 -1.90 -2.48
C GLY A 87 33.28 -2.20 -3.21
N TYR A 88 32.36 -2.79 -2.49
CA TYR A 88 31.03 -3.18 -2.99
C TYR A 88 29.94 -2.73 -2.05
N ALA A 89 28.76 -2.46 -2.60
CA ALA A 89 27.54 -2.22 -1.87
C ALA A 89 26.48 -3.24 -2.30
N LEU A 90 25.69 -3.71 -1.35
CA LEU A 90 24.55 -4.57 -1.59
C LEU A 90 23.33 -4.01 -0.88
N ASN A 91 22.27 -3.82 -1.63
CA ASN A 91 20.97 -3.39 -1.13
C ASN A 91 19.92 -4.45 -1.45
N THR A 92 19.17 -4.85 -0.45
CA THR A 92 18.01 -5.72 -0.62
C THR A 92 16.80 -5.16 0.10
N THR A 93 15.62 -5.45 -0.42
CA THR A 93 14.36 -4.99 0.14
C THR A 93 13.47 -6.19 0.44
N LEU A 94 12.88 -6.19 1.61
CA LEU A 94 11.87 -7.15 2.05
C LEU A 94 10.52 -6.45 2.13
N ARG A 95 9.50 -7.04 1.52
CA ARG A 95 8.11 -6.63 1.67
C ARG A 95 7.40 -7.61 2.59
N ILE A 96 6.75 -7.08 3.61
CA ILE A 96 6.10 -7.85 4.65
C ILE A 96 4.63 -7.43 4.72
N LYS A 97 3.73 -8.40 4.62
CA LYS A 97 2.31 -8.19 4.89
C LYS A 97 2.04 -8.38 6.38
N VAL A 98 1.46 -7.37 7.01
CA VAL A 98 1.12 -7.37 8.43
C VAL A 98 -0.39 -7.30 8.58
N ASP A 99 -1.00 -8.40 9.04
CA ASP A 99 -2.46 -8.52 9.21
C ASP A 99 -2.95 -7.94 10.53
N ASP A 100 -2.07 -7.76 11.52
CA ASP A 100 -2.39 -7.14 12.80
C ASP A 100 -1.62 -5.83 12.97
N LEU A 101 -2.30 -4.72 12.74
CA LEU A 101 -1.71 -3.38 12.81
C LEU A 101 -1.15 -3.03 14.20
N LYS A 102 -1.65 -3.65 15.27
CA LYS A 102 -1.15 -3.43 16.63
C LYS A 102 0.30 -3.88 16.80
N LYS A 103 0.73 -4.86 16.00
CA LYS A 103 2.10 -5.39 16.02
C LYS A 103 3.08 -4.59 15.15
N LEU A 104 2.61 -3.67 14.33
CA LEU A 104 3.42 -3.03 13.29
C LEU A 104 4.63 -2.29 13.88
N GLY A 105 4.43 -1.54 14.97
CA GLY A 105 5.51 -0.85 15.66
C GLY A 105 6.56 -1.81 16.22
N ASP A 106 6.13 -2.86 16.91
CA ASP A 106 7.02 -3.88 17.49
C ASP A 106 7.80 -4.64 16.40
N ILE A 107 7.15 -4.90 15.25
CA ILE A 107 7.80 -5.52 14.09
C ILE A 107 8.92 -4.62 13.56
N ILE A 108 8.67 -3.32 13.40
CA ILE A 108 9.68 -2.37 12.95
C ILE A 108 10.85 -2.35 13.95
N ASP A 109 10.57 -2.16 15.23
CA ASP A 109 11.60 -2.06 16.27
C ASP A 109 12.44 -3.34 16.33
N LYS A 110 11.79 -4.50 16.28
CA LYS A 110 12.50 -5.79 16.29
C LYS A 110 13.36 -6.01 15.06
N THR A 111 12.86 -5.70 13.88
CA THR A 111 13.62 -5.89 12.63
C THR A 111 14.81 -4.93 12.53
N VAL A 112 14.68 -3.71 13.04
CA VAL A 112 15.81 -2.76 13.15
C VAL A 112 16.89 -3.29 14.10
N GLN A 113 16.50 -3.88 15.25
CA GLN A 113 17.44 -4.53 16.16
C GLN A 113 18.20 -5.70 15.49
N GLU A 114 17.56 -6.40 14.56
CA GLU A 114 18.17 -7.53 13.83
C GLU A 114 19.02 -7.10 12.62
N GLY A 115 19.10 -5.79 12.34
CA GLY A 115 20.03 -5.23 11.34
C GLY A 115 19.36 -4.64 10.09
N VAL A 116 18.05 -4.44 10.07
CA VAL A 116 17.40 -3.61 9.05
C VAL A 116 17.95 -2.20 9.13
N THR A 117 18.39 -1.66 8.00
CA THR A 117 19.01 -0.33 7.92
C THR A 117 18.03 0.77 7.55
N ASN A 118 16.93 0.42 6.86
CA ASN A 118 15.95 1.36 6.34
C ASN A 118 14.54 0.83 6.49
N VAL A 119 13.62 1.67 6.93
CA VAL A 119 12.18 1.47 6.78
C VAL A 119 11.74 2.36 5.62
N ASN A 120 11.59 1.75 4.45
CA ASN A 120 11.37 2.51 3.20
C ASN A 120 9.93 2.99 3.08
N GLN A 121 8.97 2.15 3.48
CA GLN A 121 7.55 2.47 3.33
C GLN A 121 6.69 1.65 4.30
N VAL A 122 5.63 2.29 4.77
CA VAL A 122 4.48 1.64 5.41
C VAL A 122 3.25 2.03 4.62
N SER A 123 2.53 1.04 4.12
CA SER A 123 1.33 1.22 3.29
C SER A 123 0.17 0.51 3.96
N PHE A 124 -0.84 1.25 4.38
CA PHE A 124 -2.05 0.69 5.01
C PHE A 124 -3.05 0.27 3.94
N ALA A 125 -3.73 -0.84 4.16
CA ALA A 125 -4.66 -1.44 3.21
C ALA A 125 -5.83 -2.15 3.92
N LEU A 126 -6.76 -2.66 3.11
CA LEU A 126 -7.86 -3.51 3.56
C LEU A 126 -7.63 -4.96 3.10
N SER A 127 -7.83 -5.92 4.01
CA SER A 127 -7.76 -7.35 3.72
C SER A 127 -8.91 -7.81 2.82
N GLU A 128 -10.09 -7.19 2.95
CA GLU A 128 -11.31 -7.49 2.19
C GLU A 128 -11.74 -6.35 1.25
N GLU A 129 -10.76 -5.74 0.57
CA GLU A 129 -11.02 -4.65 -0.37
C GLU A 129 -12.09 -5.01 -1.41
N SER A 130 -12.09 -6.25 -1.91
CA SER A 130 -13.07 -6.72 -2.89
C SER A 130 -14.51 -6.70 -2.38
N ASN A 131 -14.74 -6.89 -1.07
CA ASN A 131 -16.08 -6.82 -0.47
C ASN A 131 -16.58 -5.38 -0.38
N VAL A 132 -15.75 -4.47 0.07
CA VAL A 132 -16.06 -3.04 0.12
C VAL A 132 -16.33 -2.51 -1.28
N HIS A 133 -15.50 -2.87 -2.24
CA HIS A 133 -15.68 -2.47 -3.64
C HIS A 133 -17.01 -2.95 -4.23
N ARG A 134 -17.40 -4.21 -4.00
CA ARG A 134 -18.71 -4.74 -4.45
C ARG A 134 -19.90 -3.98 -3.84
N GLN A 135 -19.83 -3.66 -2.55
CA GLN A 135 -20.87 -2.87 -1.88
C GLN A 135 -20.96 -1.46 -2.47
N LEU A 136 -19.83 -0.84 -2.76
CA LEU A 136 -19.78 0.49 -3.37
C LEU A 136 -20.28 0.48 -4.82
N LEU A 137 -20.00 -0.55 -5.61
CA LEU A 137 -20.56 -0.70 -6.94
C LEU A 137 -22.09 -0.79 -6.90
N ALA A 138 -22.64 -1.60 -6.01
CA ALA A 138 -24.10 -1.69 -5.83
C ALA A 138 -24.69 -0.31 -5.44
N ALA A 139 -24.07 0.39 -4.51
CA ALA A 139 -24.50 1.73 -4.11
C ALA A 139 -24.37 2.77 -5.23
N ALA A 140 -23.35 2.66 -6.09
CA ALA A 140 -23.18 3.52 -7.26
C ALA A 140 -24.31 3.29 -8.29
N VAL A 141 -24.70 2.03 -8.53
CA VAL A 141 -25.85 1.67 -9.40
C VAL A 141 -27.15 2.24 -8.83
N ASP A 142 -27.39 2.11 -7.53
CA ASP A 142 -28.58 2.69 -6.88
C ASP A 142 -28.60 4.22 -6.99
N ASN A 143 -27.46 4.88 -6.87
CA ASN A 143 -27.32 6.32 -7.07
C ASN A 143 -27.61 6.72 -8.52
N ALA A 144 -27.12 5.99 -9.51
CA ALA A 144 -27.43 6.20 -10.91
C ALA A 144 -28.93 6.05 -11.19
N ARG A 145 -29.52 4.96 -10.70
CA ARG A 145 -30.97 4.69 -10.85
C ARG A 145 -31.82 5.80 -10.25
N ALA A 146 -31.47 6.27 -9.05
CA ALA A 146 -32.19 7.38 -8.41
C ALA A 146 -32.12 8.66 -9.24
N LYS A 147 -30.96 9.02 -9.80
CA LYS A 147 -30.78 10.15 -10.69
C LYS A 147 -31.61 10.01 -11.97
N ALA A 148 -31.57 8.83 -12.61
CA ALA A 148 -32.33 8.54 -13.83
C ALA A 148 -33.84 8.65 -13.59
N ALA A 149 -34.33 8.15 -12.45
CA ALA A 149 -35.74 8.25 -12.07
C ALA A 149 -36.19 9.70 -11.89
N ILE A 150 -35.37 10.54 -11.26
CA ILE A 150 -35.66 11.99 -11.12
C ILE A 150 -35.81 12.65 -12.50
N VAL A 151 -34.88 12.37 -13.42
CA VAL A 151 -34.92 12.94 -14.77
C VAL A 151 -36.14 12.46 -15.55
N ALA A 152 -36.44 11.15 -15.52
CA ALA A 152 -37.60 10.59 -16.19
C ALA A 152 -38.91 11.22 -15.68
N ASN A 153 -39.10 11.27 -14.36
CA ASN A 153 -40.28 11.84 -13.73
C ASN A 153 -40.47 13.34 -14.04
N ALA A 154 -39.36 14.13 -14.01
CA ALA A 154 -39.40 15.53 -14.40
C ALA A 154 -39.80 15.74 -15.87
N GLY A 155 -39.43 14.78 -16.74
CA GLY A 155 -39.88 14.75 -18.13
C GLY A 155 -41.27 14.15 -18.34
N GLY A 156 -42.05 13.87 -17.27
CA GLY A 156 -43.39 13.28 -17.36
C GLY A 156 -43.40 11.81 -17.82
N ARG A 157 -42.32 11.09 -17.62
CA ARG A 157 -42.15 9.68 -18.01
C ARG A 157 -41.73 8.82 -16.84
N ASN A 158 -41.94 7.50 -16.94
CA ASN A 158 -41.40 6.52 -16.01
C ASN A 158 -40.06 6.03 -16.51
N LEU A 159 -39.16 5.73 -15.55
CA LEU A 159 -37.90 5.07 -15.85
C LEU A 159 -38.15 3.64 -16.32
N GLY A 160 -37.55 3.26 -17.45
CA GLY A 160 -37.56 1.92 -17.98
C GLY A 160 -36.47 1.02 -17.44
N GLU A 161 -36.12 -0.01 -18.21
CA GLU A 161 -35.05 -0.94 -17.89
C GLU A 161 -33.70 -0.34 -18.18
N MET A 162 -32.67 -0.84 -17.47
CA MET A 162 -31.28 -0.51 -17.73
C MET A 162 -30.84 -1.21 -19.02
N LEU A 163 -30.32 -0.46 -19.98
CA LEU A 163 -29.87 -0.98 -21.28
C LEU A 163 -28.41 -1.35 -21.27
N SER A 164 -27.58 -0.59 -20.57
CA SER A 164 -26.14 -0.82 -20.43
C SER A 164 -25.64 -0.25 -19.10
N ALA A 165 -24.54 -0.75 -18.63
CA ALA A 165 -23.78 -0.19 -17.52
C ALA A 165 -22.29 -0.35 -17.81
N ASP A 166 -21.57 0.74 -17.80
CA ASP A 166 -20.12 0.76 -17.89
C ASP A 166 -19.53 1.01 -16.51
N ILE A 167 -18.68 0.09 -16.07
CA ILE A 167 -18.02 0.17 -14.76
C ILE A 167 -16.63 0.74 -15.00
N SER A 168 -16.36 1.87 -14.38
CA SER A 168 -14.99 2.38 -14.28
C SER A 168 -14.35 1.76 -13.05
N ASP A 169 -13.59 0.69 -13.26
CA ASP A 169 -12.72 0.13 -12.23
C ASP A 169 -11.59 1.11 -11.94
N TYR A 170 -11.89 2.12 -11.16
CA TYR A 170 -10.88 2.95 -10.58
C TYR A 170 -10.40 2.27 -9.30
N ASN A 171 -9.36 1.44 -9.42
CA ASN A 171 -8.59 0.93 -8.29
C ASN A 171 -7.73 2.07 -7.71
N GLY A 172 -8.39 3.08 -7.22
CA GLY A 172 -7.77 4.22 -6.56
C GLY A 172 -7.93 4.13 -5.06
N GLU A 173 -7.09 3.33 -4.40
CA GLU A 173 -6.79 3.59 -2.99
C GLU A 173 -6.15 4.98 -2.90
N THR A 174 -6.93 6.01 -2.67
CA THR A 174 -6.37 7.30 -2.31
C THR A 174 -6.06 7.23 -0.82
N MET A 175 -4.83 6.86 -0.49
CA MET A 175 -4.32 7.03 0.86
C MET A 175 -4.42 8.51 1.22
N VAL A 176 -5.27 8.84 2.16
CA VAL A 176 -5.12 10.10 2.89
C VAL A 176 -3.94 9.86 3.82
N ALA A 177 -2.77 10.31 3.42
CA ALA A 177 -1.60 10.32 4.27
C ALA A 177 -2.01 11.02 5.57
N ALA A 178 -2.17 10.26 6.65
CA ALA A 178 -2.13 10.83 7.98
C ALA A 178 -0.76 11.52 8.06
N GLY A 179 -0.78 12.86 8.16
CA GLY A 179 0.45 13.63 8.22
C GLY A 179 1.34 13.04 9.29
N THR A 180 2.45 12.47 8.87
CA THR A 180 3.51 12.03 9.76
C THR A 180 4.17 13.27 10.34
N ASN A 181 3.55 13.86 11.35
CA ASN A 181 4.23 14.77 12.25
C ASN A 181 5.15 13.92 13.14
N TYR A 182 6.24 13.45 12.54
CA TYR A 182 7.35 12.89 13.27
C TYR A 182 8.08 14.02 14.00
N LYS A 183 7.51 14.48 15.09
CA LYS A 183 8.26 15.27 16.07
C LYS A 183 9.20 14.34 16.80
N ARG A 184 10.43 14.27 16.30
CA ARG A 184 11.54 13.66 17.01
C ARG A 184 11.73 14.42 18.32
N SER A 185 11.15 13.93 19.39
CA SER A 185 11.46 14.37 20.74
C SER A 185 12.86 13.87 21.07
N LEU A 186 13.82 14.77 21.08
CA LEU A 186 15.16 14.54 21.63
C LEU A 186 15.05 14.65 23.16
N ALA A 187 14.66 13.57 23.82
CA ALA A 187 14.82 13.45 25.27
C ALA A 187 14.90 11.99 25.69
N ALA A 188 16.12 11.62 26.10
CA ALA A 188 16.49 10.67 27.16
C ALA A 188 16.06 9.18 27.07
N ASP A 189 17.02 8.32 26.80
CA ASP A 189 17.43 7.07 27.48
C ASP A 189 16.47 5.86 27.60
N VAL A 190 15.30 5.88 27.06
CA VAL A 190 14.56 4.66 26.71
C VAL A 190 13.95 4.90 25.34
N ALA A 191 14.33 4.13 24.36
CA ALA A 191 13.75 4.21 23.03
C ALA A 191 12.24 3.97 23.16
N ALA A 192 11.44 5.02 22.96
CA ALA A 192 9.99 4.87 22.95
C ALA A 192 9.62 3.94 21.77
N PRO A 193 8.68 2.99 21.99
CA PRO A 193 8.25 2.09 20.92
C PRO A 193 7.70 2.86 19.73
N THR A 194 7.97 2.35 18.53
CA THR A 194 7.48 2.96 17.29
C THR A 194 5.96 2.95 17.27
N GLN A 195 5.36 4.13 17.11
CA GLN A 195 3.91 4.29 17.00
C GLN A 195 3.56 4.78 15.60
N LEU A 196 2.63 4.08 14.97
CA LEU A 196 2.09 4.42 13.65
C LEU A 196 0.60 4.69 13.78
N MET A 197 0.15 5.78 13.20
CA MET A 197 -1.27 6.16 13.17
C MET A 197 -1.81 5.91 11.76
N PRO A 198 -2.54 4.81 11.54
CA PRO A 198 -3.25 4.61 10.29
C PRO A 198 -4.37 5.66 10.21
N GLY A 199 -4.45 6.36 9.08
CA GLY A 199 -5.59 7.22 8.78
C GLY A 199 -6.80 6.40 8.35
N THR A 200 -7.72 7.01 7.61
CA THR A 200 -8.80 6.31 6.89
C THR A 200 -8.44 6.16 5.42
N LEU A 201 -8.89 5.07 4.81
CA LEU A 201 -8.83 4.84 3.39
C LEU A 201 -10.12 5.35 2.75
N LYS A 202 -10.01 6.13 1.67
CA LYS A 202 -11.14 6.56 0.86
C LYS A 202 -11.23 5.62 -0.34
N ILE A 203 -12.38 4.95 -0.45
CA ILE A 203 -12.68 4.04 -1.57
C ILE A 203 -13.88 4.59 -2.29
N ASP A 204 -13.84 4.61 -3.61
CA ASP A 204 -14.95 5.03 -4.44
C ASP A 204 -15.21 4.04 -5.59
N ALA A 205 -16.45 4.04 -6.06
CA ALA A 205 -16.87 3.32 -7.24
C ALA A 205 -17.75 4.23 -8.10
N SER A 206 -17.66 4.08 -9.41
CA SER A 206 -18.52 4.80 -10.34
C SER A 206 -19.04 3.90 -11.45
N VAL A 207 -20.26 4.19 -11.89
CA VAL A 207 -20.95 3.48 -12.98
C VAL A 207 -21.63 4.51 -13.89
N GLU A 208 -21.63 4.26 -15.20
CA GLU A 208 -22.35 5.05 -16.22
C GLU A 208 -23.33 4.16 -17.01
#